data_bd2d1eb712905e4c0c03a17147cf87a3
#
_entry.id   bd2d1eb712905e4c0c03a17147cf87a3
#
_cell.length_a   1.000
_cell.length_b   1.000
_cell.length_c   1.000
_cell.angle_alpha   90.00
_cell.angle_beta   90.00
_cell.angle_gamma   90.00
#
_symmetry.space_group_name_H-M   'P 1'
#
loop_
_entity.id
_entity.type
_entity.pdbx_description
1 polymer ?
#
loop_
_entity_poly.entity_id
_entity_poly.type
_entity_poly.pdbx_seq_one_letter_code
_entity_poly.pdbx_strand_id
1 'polypeptide(L)'
;PASNEAFFNSRLMGAMFVYDKNDFFGTASVHVESEALKKKSNELGKMGYGAMSRLVYRPLHDTGRLFQLGISGAYETPRYNSEPTLNHTSFDLGANFPTRIAKVRAVNALIPDAKNLIKFTPEMIAGYGPVALEAQYYYLQVNRKKDFKNYKASGMYGILRGLLIGGNYRYSHTDCGIATPDSGSLEC
;
A
#
# COMPACT_ATOMS: atom_id res chain seq x y z
N PRO A 1 -5.09 8.86 0.92
CA PRO A 1 -6.46 8.67 0.44
C PRO A 1 -7.08 7.41 1.03
N ALA A 2 -8.43 7.36 1.18
CA ALA A 2 -9.15 6.20 1.73
C ALA A 2 -8.91 4.91 0.92
N SER A 3 -8.62 5.05 -0.37
CA SER A 3 -8.19 3.94 -1.23
C SER A 3 -6.91 3.25 -0.73
N ASN A 4 -5.95 4.01 -0.21
CA ASN A 4 -4.73 3.44 0.35
C ASN A 4 -5.00 2.57 1.58
N GLU A 5 -5.90 2.99 2.47
CA GLU A 5 -6.22 2.21 3.67
C GLU A 5 -6.83 0.84 3.35
N ALA A 6 -7.67 0.76 2.32
CA ALA A 6 -8.30 -0.49 1.91
C ALA A 6 -7.28 -1.52 1.37
N PHE A 7 -6.17 -1.05 0.80
CA PHE A 7 -5.15 -1.90 0.18
C PHE A 7 -3.88 -2.06 1.03
N PHE A 8 -3.76 -1.28 2.10
CA PHE A 8 -2.57 -1.27 2.94
C PHE A 8 -2.67 -2.27 4.10
N ASN A 9 -1.58 -2.98 4.35
CA ASN A 9 -1.46 -3.87 5.49
C ASN A 9 -0.65 -3.20 6.60
N SER A 10 -1.25 -3.01 7.76
CA SER A 10 -0.56 -2.47 8.93
C SER A 10 -0.03 -3.59 9.83
N ARG A 11 1.13 -3.37 10.45
CA ARG A 11 1.69 -4.19 11.53
C ARG A 11 1.90 -5.66 11.16
N LEU A 12 2.65 -5.89 10.09
CA LEU A 12 3.16 -7.21 9.73
C LEU A 12 4.55 -7.41 10.33
N MET A 13 4.87 -8.66 10.65
CA MET A 13 6.20 -9.06 11.06
C MET A 13 6.88 -9.80 9.93
N GLY A 14 8.13 -9.46 9.66
CA GLY A 14 8.83 -10.10 8.56
C GLY A 14 10.23 -9.57 8.36
N ALA A 15 10.84 -10.03 7.29
CA ALA A 15 12.12 -9.55 6.81
C ALA A 15 11.93 -8.81 5.49
N MET A 16 12.68 -7.73 5.31
CA MET A 16 12.65 -6.93 4.10
C MET A 16 14.06 -6.70 3.59
N PHE A 17 14.24 -6.91 2.31
CA PHE A 17 15.42 -6.51 1.56
C PHE A 17 15.13 -5.19 0.86
N VAL A 18 16.08 -4.26 0.91
CA VAL A 18 15.99 -2.95 0.28
C VAL A 18 17.20 -2.77 -0.62
N TYR A 19 16.95 -2.38 -1.86
CA TYR A 19 17.94 -1.96 -2.83
C TYR A 19 17.67 -0.50 -3.21
N ASP A 20 18.63 0.36 -2.98
CA ASP A 20 18.55 1.78 -3.34
C ASP A 20 19.86 2.20 -4.02
N LYS A 21 19.80 2.48 -5.29
CA LYS A 21 20.96 2.93 -6.06
C LYS A 21 20.53 3.79 -7.24
N ASN A 22 21.05 5.01 -7.30
CA ASN A 22 20.80 5.97 -8.39
C ASN A 22 19.29 6.14 -8.65
N ASP A 23 18.87 5.83 -9.86
CA ASP A 23 17.51 6.01 -10.34
C ASP A 23 16.58 4.83 -9.97
N PHE A 24 17.12 3.78 -9.39
CA PHE A 24 16.35 2.56 -9.06
C PHE A 24 16.23 2.38 -7.56
N PHE A 25 15.01 2.07 -7.14
CA PHE A 25 14.72 1.63 -5.79
C PHE A 25 13.89 0.35 -5.86
N GLY A 26 14.23 -0.61 -5.03
CA GLY A 26 13.51 -1.88 -4.97
C GLY A 26 13.40 -2.40 -3.55
N THR A 27 12.25 -2.96 -3.22
CA THR A 27 12.06 -3.70 -1.98
C THR A 27 11.42 -5.05 -2.26
N ALA A 28 11.84 -6.04 -1.50
CA ALA A 28 11.21 -7.35 -1.44
C ALA A 28 11.08 -7.76 0.03
N SER A 29 9.91 -8.21 0.43
CA SER A 29 9.66 -8.62 1.81
C SER A 29 8.83 -9.88 1.89
N VAL A 30 9.08 -10.66 2.94
CA VAL A 30 8.23 -11.76 3.38
C VAL A 30 7.75 -11.46 4.79
N HIS A 31 6.50 -11.76 5.06
CA HIS A 31 5.88 -11.43 6.33
C HIS A 31 4.87 -12.48 6.78
N VAL A 32 4.64 -12.48 8.08
CA VAL A 32 3.60 -13.26 8.74
C VAL A 32 2.67 -12.31 9.50
N GLU A 33 1.48 -12.77 9.82
CA GLU A 33 0.55 -11.98 10.62
C GLU A 33 1.08 -11.75 12.04
N SER A 34 0.90 -10.53 12.57
CA SER A 34 1.35 -10.17 13.92
C SER A 34 0.61 -10.90 15.04
N GLU A 35 -0.62 -11.34 14.78
CA GLU A 35 -1.42 -12.13 15.72
C GLU A 35 -0.79 -13.50 16.02
N ALA A 36 0.04 -14.02 15.12
CA ALA A 36 0.75 -15.28 15.30
C ALA A 36 1.60 -15.33 16.58
N LEU A 37 2.15 -14.19 17.01
CA LEU A 37 2.96 -14.12 18.23
C LEU A 37 2.14 -14.13 19.53
N LYS A 38 0.86 -13.81 19.44
CA LYS A 38 -0.01 -13.74 20.62
C LYS A 38 -0.67 -15.07 20.95
N LYS A 39 -0.49 -16.08 20.10
CA LYS A 39 -1.18 -17.35 20.21
C LYS A 39 -0.41 -18.39 20.98
N LYS A 40 -1.17 -19.32 21.58
CA LYS A 40 -0.64 -20.49 22.24
C LYS A 40 0.03 -21.43 21.22
N SER A 41 1.05 -22.16 21.66
CA SER A 41 1.91 -23.01 20.79
C SER A 41 1.17 -24.03 19.90
N ASN A 42 -0.04 -24.45 20.29
CA ASN A 42 -0.87 -25.40 19.54
C ASN A 42 -1.45 -24.83 18.22
N GLU A 43 -1.41 -23.51 18.04
CA GLU A 43 -1.97 -22.81 16.88
C GLU A 43 -0.90 -22.30 15.92
N LEU A 44 0.38 -22.44 16.26
CA LEU A 44 1.51 -21.91 15.50
C LEU A 44 1.64 -22.47 14.07
N GLY A 45 1.06 -23.61 13.77
CA GLY A 45 1.10 -24.21 12.43
C GLY A 45 0.14 -23.60 11.40
N LYS A 46 -0.70 -22.65 11.79
CA LYS A 46 -1.73 -22.03 10.93
C LYS A 46 -1.62 -20.51 10.87
N MET A 47 -0.48 -20.00 10.45
CA MET A 47 -0.27 -18.57 10.32
C MET A 47 -0.50 -18.09 8.90
N GLY A 48 -1.16 -16.94 8.75
CA GLY A 48 -1.21 -16.22 7.49
C GLY A 48 0.17 -15.66 7.17
N TYR A 49 0.63 -15.87 5.96
CA TYR A 49 1.89 -15.34 5.44
C TYR A 49 1.70 -14.63 4.12
N GLY A 50 2.66 -13.82 3.74
CA GLY A 50 2.65 -13.14 2.47
C GLY A 50 4.04 -12.68 2.06
N ALA A 51 4.11 -12.21 0.83
CA ALA A 51 5.27 -11.57 0.25
C ALA A 51 4.84 -10.30 -0.47
N MET A 52 5.69 -9.28 -0.41
CA MET A 52 5.49 -8.01 -1.10
C MET A 52 6.76 -7.61 -1.83
N SER A 53 6.58 -6.92 -2.95
CA SER A 53 7.68 -6.28 -3.66
C SER A 53 7.25 -4.93 -4.19
N ARG A 54 8.19 -3.98 -4.27
CA ARG A 54 8.02 -2.69 -4.93
C ARG A 54 9.27 -2.39 -5.74
N LEU A 55 9.09 -1.95 -6.97
CA LEU A 55 10.14 -1.47 -7.85
C LEU A 55 9.79 -0.06 -8.26
N VAL A 56 10.76 0.83 -8.20
CA VAL A 56 10.62 2.24 -8.54
C VAL A 56 11.77 2.63 -9.48
N TYR A 57 11.41 3.29 -10.56
CA TYR A 57 12.33 3.96 -11.47
C TYR A 57 12.09 5.46 -11.38
N ARG A 58 13.12 6.22 -11.00
CA ARG A 58 13.06 7.65 -10.70
C ARG A 58 14.18 8.42 -11.44
N PRO A 59 14.09 8.56 -12.77
CA PRO A 59 15.14 9.20 -13.56
C PRO A 59 15.30 10.71 -13.31
N LEU A 60 14.25 11.35 -12.78
CA LEU A 60 14.28 12.75 -12.40
C LEU A 60 13.84 12.88 -10.94
N HIS A 61 14.78 13.25 -10.09
CA HIS A 61 14.54 13.41 -8.65
C HIS A 61 15.21 14.69 -8.09
N ASP A 62 15.45 15.66 -8.98
CA ASP A 62 15.96 16.97 -8.62
C ASP A 62 14.84 17.90 -8.13
N THR A 63 15.21 18.92 -7.37
CA THR A 63 14.28 19.97 -6.94
C THR A 63 13.64 20.64 -8.17
N GLY A 64 12.34 20.62 -8.23
CA GLY A 64 11.58 21.19 -9.33
C GLY A 64 11.51 20.35 -10.61
N ARG A 65 12.11 19.15 -10.63
CA ARG A 65 12.00 18.20 -11.74
C ARG A 65 11.87 16.79 -11.20
N LEU A 66 10.64 16.30 -11.14
CA LEU A 66 10.33 15.02 -10.57
C LEU A 66 9.69 14.11 -11.63
N PHE A 67 10.20 12.91 -11.77
CA PHE A 67 9.54 11.88 -12.55
C PHE A 67 9.86 10.51 -11.95
N GLN A 68 8.82 9.77 -11.61
CA GLN A 68 8.91 8.44 -11.03
C GLN A 68 7.83 7.55 -11.62
N LEU A 69 8.20 6.34 -11.91
CA LEU A 69 7.30 5.24 -12.20
C LEU A 69 7.56 4.14 -11.19
N GLY A 70 6.51 3.62 -10.60
CA GLY A 70 6.60 2.54 -9.62
C GLY A 70 5.59 1.44 -9.91
N ILE A 71 5.91 0.26 -9.42
CA ILE A 71 5.05 -0.91 -9.48
C ILE A 71 5.20 -1.68 -8.17
N SER A 72 4.09 -2.01 -7.55
CA SER A 72 4.07 -2.83 -6.34
C SER A 72 3.20 -4.06 -6.55
N GLY A 73 3.61 -5.15 -5.94
CA GLY A 73 2.84 -6.39 -5.92
C GLY A 73 2.84 -7.02 -4.54
N ALA A 74 1.75 -7.70 -4.20
CA ALA A 74 1.66 -8.47 -2.96
C ALA A 74 0.89 -9.77 -3.17
N TYR A 75 1.36 -10.80 -2.50
CA TYR A 75 0.69 -12.08 -2.37
C TYR A 75 0.46 -12.37 -0.89
N GLU A 76 -0.74 -12.74 -0.51
CA GLU A 76 -1.10 -12.99 0.88
C GLU A 76 -2.00 -14.22 1.00
N THR A 77 -1.81 -14.98 2.08
CA THR A 77 -2.73 -16.05 2.49
C THR A 77 -3.72 -15.53 3.52
N PRO A 78 -4.89 -16.18 3.67
CA PRO A 78 -5.88 -15.79 4.66
C PRO A 78 -5.31 -15.76 6.07
N ARG A 79 -5.75 -14.76 6.84
CA ARG A 79 -5.29 -14.51 8.19
C ARG A 79 -6.19 -15.18 9.23
N TYR A 80 -5.73 -15.07 10.46
CA TYR A 80 -6.53 -15.50 11.61
C TYR A 80 -7.82 -14.68 11.73
N ASN A 81 -8.89 -15.39 11.97
CA ASN A 81 -10.16 -14.81 12.39
C ASN A 81 -10.64 -15.54 13.65
N SER A 82 -11.23 -14.82 14.60
CA SER A 82 -11.77 -15.36 15.85
C SER A 82 -12.95 -16.29 15.62
N GLU A 83 -13.65 -16.11 14.51
CA GLU A 83 -14.74 -16.99 14.11
C GLU A 83 -14.20 -18.26 13.44
N PRO A 84 -14.49 -19.45 13.97
CA PRO A 84 -13.90 -20.71 13.49
C PRO A 84 -14.15 -21.00 12.01
N THR A 85 -15.31 -20.61 11.48
CA THR A 85 -15.70 -20.80 10.08
C THR A 85 -14.93 -19.93 9.11
N LEU A 86 -14.44 -18.77 9.58
CA LEU A 86 -13.70 -17.77 8.81
C LEU A 86 -12.19 -17.85 9.02
N ASN A 87 -11.75 -18.64 10.01
CA ASN A 87 -10.36 -18.72 10.42
C ASN A 87 -9.48 -19.32 9.31
N HIS A 88 -8.45 -18.59 8.88
CA HIS A 88 -7.53 -18.94 7.77
C HIS A 88 -8.23 -19.27 6.43
N THR A 89 -9.48 -18.82 6.29
CA THR A 89 -10.28 -19.03 5.07
C THR A 89 -10.95 -17.76 4.57
N SER A 90 -10.71 -16.61 5.19
CA SER A 90 -11.35 -15.36 4.81
C SER A 90 -10.39 -14.18 4.75
N PHE A 91 -10.77 -13.18 3.96
CA PHE A 91 -10.19 -11.84 4.01
C PHE A 91 -11.26 -10.84 4.43
N ASP A 92 -10.93 -10.01 5.40
CA ASP A 92 -11.73 -8.86 5.81
C ASP A 92 -11.07 -7.60 5.20
N LEU A 93 -11.61 -7.16 4.08
CA LEU A 93 -11.16 -5.97 3.36
C LEU A 93 -12.06 -4.80 3.72
N GLY A 94 -11.49 -3.74 4.24
CA GLY A 94 -12.26 -2.58 4.62
C GLY A 94 -11.43 -1.32 4.69
N ALA A 95 -12.09 -0.19 4.48
CA ALA A 95 -11.52 1.13 4.69
C ALA A 95 -12.39 1.91 5.67
N ASN A 96 -11.76 2.58 6.61
CA ASN A 96 -12.43 3.50 7.51
C ASN A 96 -12.66 4.85 6.81
N PHE A 97 -13.65 5.60 7.27
CA PHE A 97 -13.74 7.02 6.92
C PHE A 97 -12.46 7.74 7.36
N PRO A 98 -12.00 8.75 6.59
CA PRO A 98 -10.77 9.48 6.91
C PRO A 98 -10.85 10.27 8.23
N THR A 99 -12.01 10.35 8.85
CA THR A 99 -12.20 10.98 10.16
C THR A 99 -11.78 10.02 11.27
N ARG A 100 -10.76 10.40 12.04
CA ARG A 100 -10.26 9.60 13.17
C ARG A 100 -11.20 9.52 14.37
N ILE A 101 -12.28 10.32 14.37
CA ILE A 101 -13.20 10.48 15.50
C ILE A 101 -14.22 9.34 15.55
N ALA A 102 -14.85 9.04 14.42
CA ALA A 102 -15.78 7.91 14.33
C ALA A 102 -15.08 6.77 13.60
N LYS A 103 -14.62 5.75 14.29
CA LYS A 103 -13.98 4.54 13.72
C LYS A 103 -14.97 3.70 12.89
N VAL A 104 -15.78 4.35 12.07
CA VAL A 104 -16.79 3.71 11.23
C VAL A 104 -16.15 3.28 9.92
N ARG A 105 -16.37 2.03 9.54
CA ARG A 105 -15.94 1.52 8.24
C ARG A 105 -16.79 2.13 7.13
N ALA A 106 -16.16 2.76 6.16
CA ALA A 106 -16.80 3.28 4.95
C ALA A 106 -17.13 2.16 3.96
N VAL A 107 -16.24 1.17 3.89
CA VAL A 107 -16.39 -0.01 3.05
C VAL A 107 -15.99 -1.22 3.88
N ASN A 108 -16.80 -2.26 3.80
CA ASN A 108 -16.51 -3.55 4.43
C ASN A 108 -16.84 -4.68 3.46
N ALA A 109 -15.87 -5.52 3.16
CA ALA A 109 -16.04 -6.69 2.32
C ALA A 109 -15.40 -7.90 2.98
N LEU A 110 -16.23 -8.71 3.63
CA LEU A 110 -15.83 -10.01 4.15
C LEU A 110 -15.94 -11.04 3.02
N ILE A 111 -14.83 -11.64 2.63
CA ILE A 111 -14.73 -12.61 1.55
C ILE A 111 -14.40 -13.97 2.14
N PRO A 112 -15.39 -14.86 2.33
CA PRO A 112 -15.18 -16.21 2.84
C PRO A 112 -14.64 -17.15 1.75
N ASP A 113 -14.17 -18.32 2.15
CA ASP A 113 -13.65 -19.40 1.30
C ASP A 113 -12.48 -18.95 0.41
N ALA A 114 -11.71 -18.01 0.90
CA ALA A 114 -10.55 -17.48 0.22
C ALA A 114 -9.35 -18.44 0.30
N LYS A 115 -8.58 -18.51 -0.78
CA LYS A 115 -7.35 -19.28 -0.89
C LYS A 115 -6.12 -18.37 -0.80
N ASN A 116 -6.11 -17.30 -1.53
CA ASN A 116 -5.06 -16.28 -1.53
C ASN A 116 -5.58 -14.95 -2.08
N LEU A 117 -4.82 -13.92 -1.81
CA LEU A 117 -5.04 -12.55 -2.26
C LEU A 117 -3.81 -12.09 -3.06
N ILE A 118 -4.06 -11.50 -4.21
CA ILE A 118 -3.04 -10.88 -5.05
C ILE A 118 -3.38 -9.40 -5.19
N LYS A 119 -2.42 -8.54 -4.95
CA LYS A 119 -2.51 -7.09 -5.16
C LYS A 119 -1.49 -6.64 -6.19
N PHE A 120 -1.86 -5.65 -6.97
CA PHE A 120 -1.00 -5.04 -7.97
C PHE A 120 -1.28 -3.55 -8.03
N THR A 121 -0.23 -2.74 -7.99
CA THR A 121 -0.38 -1.29 -7.88
C THR A 121 0.72 -0.58 -8.66
N PRO A 122 0.46 -0.15 -9.90
CA PRO A 122 1.29 0.81 -10.60
C PRO A 122 1.07 2.22 -10.07
N GLU A 123 2.14 3.00 -10.02
CA GLU A 123 2.15 4.38 -9.55
C GLU A 123 2.98 5.27 -10.47
N MET A 124 2.62 6.54 -10.55
CA MET A 124 3.35 7.56 -11.27
C MET A 124 3.38 8.86 -10.47
N ILE A 125 4.54 9.48 -10.44
CA ILE A 125 4.73 10.85 -9.93
C ILE A 125 5.42 11.64 -11.02
N ALA A 126 4.90 12.83 -11.31
CA ALA A 126 5.52 13.79 -12.19
C ALA A 126 5.42 15.19 -11.57
N GLY A 127 6.48 15.97 -11.65
CA GLY A 127 6.49 17.33 -11.11
C GLY A 127 7.41 18.25 -11.91
N TYR A 128 6.94 19.46 -12.12
CA TYR A 128 7.71 20.51 -12.75
C TYR A 128 7.48 21.84 -12.03
N GLY A 129 8.53 22.40 -11.45
CA GLY A 129 8.44 23.63 -10.67
C GLY A 129 7.44 23.53 -9.52
N PRO A 130 6.45 24.43 -9.47
CA PRO A 130 5.43 24.46 -8.41
C PRO A 130 4.26 23.50 -8.65
N VAL A 131 4.28 22.68 -9.70
CA VAL A 131 3.18 21.76 -10.03
C VAL A 131 3.62 20.33 -9.93
N ALA A 132 2.83 19.48 -9.31
CA ALA A 132 3.07 18.06 -9.23
C ALA A 132 1.79 17.25 -9.43
N LEU A 133 1.93 16.13 -10.12
CA LEU A 133 0.89 15.14 -10.38
C LEU A 133 1.31 13.82 -9.72
N GLU A 134 0.39 13.21 -9.02
CA GLU A 134 0.52 11.85 -8.47
C GLU A 134 -0.67 11.03 -8.94
N ALA A 135 -0.44 9.86 -9.48
CA ALA A 135 -1.47 8.94 -9.92
C ALA A 135 -1.14 7.52 -9.50
N GLN A 136 -2.15 6.77 -9.09
CA GLN A 136 -2.00 5.39 -8.67
C GLN A 136 -3.24 4.58 -9.05
N TYR A 137 -3.00 3.37 -9.54
CA TYR A 137 -4.04 2.39 -9.82
C TYR A 137 -3.88 1.20 -8.90
N TYR A 138 -4.98 0.66 -8.43
CA TYR A 138 -5.04 -0.52 -7.56
C TYR A 138 -5.80 -1.62 -8.22
N TYR A 139 -5.25 -2.80 -8.19
CA TYR A 139 -5.92 -4.02 -8.56
C TYR A 139 -5.76 -5.05 -7.43
N LEU A 140 -6.86 -5.70 -7.09
CA LEU A 140 -6.93 -6.74 -6.07
C LEU A 140 -7.74 -7.91 -6.59
N GLN A 141 -7.21 -9.10 -6.40
CA GLN A 141 -7.91 -10.34 -6.71
C GLN A 141 -7.82 -11.29 -5.52
N VAL A 142 -8.96 -11.73 -5.02
CA VAL A 142 -9.06 -12.82 -4.06
C VAL A 142 -9.46 -14.08 -4.80
N ASN A 143 -8.56 -15.04 -4.83
CA ASN A 143 -8.86 -16.37 -5.36
C ASN A 143 -9.58 -17.16 -4.28
N ARG A 144 -10.70 -17.76 -4.65
CA ARG A 144 -11.54 -18.56 -3.75
C ARG A 144 -11.39 -20.05 -4.05
N LYS A 145 -11.91 -20.90 -3.16
CA LYS A 145 -11.96 -22.36 -3.36
C LYS A 145 -12.78 -22.71 -4.61
N LYS A 146 -12.61 -23.93 -5.12
CA LYS A 146 -13.08 -24.34 -6.46
C LYS A 146 -14.54 -24.02 -6.82
N ASP A 147 -15.43 -23.97 -5.84
CA ASP A 147 -16.86 -23.81 -6.07
C ASP A 147 -17.34 -22.35 -6.08
N PHE A 148 -16.41 -21.40 -5.88
CA PHE A 148 -16.75 -19.98 -5.74
C PHE A 148 -16.03 -19.12 -6.78
N LYS A 149 -16.74 -18.12 -7.32
CA LYS A 149 -16.16 -17.14 -8.22
C LYS A 149 -15.10 -16.28 -7.48
N ASN A 150 -13.98 -16.01 -8.15
CA ASN A 150 -12.96 -15.11 -7.63
C ASN A 150 -13.53 -13.71 -7.47
N TYR A 151 -13.16 -13.05 -6.36
CA TYR A 151 -13.47 -11.65 -6.14
C TYR A 151 -12.40 -10.78 -6.76
N LYS A 152 -12.81 -9.74 -7.48
CA LYS A 152 -11.90 -8.76 -8.09
C LYS A 152 -12.37 -7.37 -7.73
N ALA A 153 -11.44 -6.50 -7.37
CA ALA A 153 -11.69 -5.10 -7.13
C ALA A 153 -10.58 -4.27 -7.75
N SER A 154 -10.92 -3.08 -8.20
CA SER A 154 -9.95 -2.10 -8.71
C SER A 154 -10.36 -0.71 -8.30
N GLY A 155 -9.39 0.18 -8.24
CA GLY A 155 -9.60 1.59 -7.94
C GLY A 155 -8.43 2.42 -8.47
N MET A 156 -8.65 3.70 -8.60
CA MET A 156 -7.58 4.64 -8.99
C MET A 156 -7.78 5.97 -8.31
N TYR A 157 -6.71 6.71 -8.17
CA TYR A 157 -6.76 8.13 -7.84
C TYR A 157 -5.71 8.91 -8.62
N GLY A 158 -5.96 10.20 -8.78
CA GLY A 158 -5.00 11.17 -9.29
C GLY A 158 -5.10 12.44 -8.45
N ILE A 159 -3.97 13.01 -8.10
CA ILE A 159 -3.86 14.22 -7.31
C ILE A 159 -2.98 15.20 -8.07
N LEU A 160 -3.56 16.35 -8.42
CA LEU A 160 -2.81 17.48 -8.93
C LEU A 160 -2.58 18.45 -7.77
N ARG A 161 -1.31 18.82 -7.55
CA ARG A 161 -0.91 19.73 -6.49
C ARG A 161 -0.24 20.96 -7.11
N GLY A 162 -0.50 22.13 -6.56
CA GLY A 162 0.14 23.39 -6.96
C GLY A 162 0.56 24.20 -5.75
N LEU A 163 1.76 24.76 -5.78
CA LEU A 163 2.22 25.73 -4.80
C LEU A 163 1.85 27.12 -5.26
N LEU A 164 0.99 27.81 -4.51
CA LEU A 164 0.52 29.15 -4.85
C LEU A 164 1.57 30.25 -4.55
N ILE A 165 2.44 30.00 -3.58
CA ILE A 165 3.46 30.96 -3.12
C ILE A 165 4.78 30.21 -2.97
N GLY A 166 5.77 30.62 -3.73
CA GLY A 166 7.19 30.25 -3.63
C GLY A 166 7.53 28.76 -3.65
N GLY A 167 8.70 28.44 -4.12
CA GLY A 167 9.29 27.12 -3.98
C GLY A 167 8.97 26.14 -5.12
N ASN A 168 9.68 25.03 -5.06
CA ASN A 168 9.55 23.91 -5.98
C ASN A 168 9.28 22.64 -5.16
N TYR A 169 8.61 21.68 -5.77
CA TYR A 169 8.49 20.36 -5.16
C TYR A 169 9.84 19.66 -5.13
N ARG A 170 10.09 18.95 -4.03
CA ARG A 170 11.29 18.14 -3.82
C ARG A 170 10.92 16.66 -3.81
N TYR A 171 11.90 15.84 -4.13
CA TYR A 171 11.80 14.41 -4.01
C TYR A 171 12.26 13.93 -2.63
N SER A 172 11.49 13.07 -1.98
CA SER A 172 11.90 12.36 -0.76
C SER A 172 12.47 11.01 -1.13
N HIS A 173 13.77 10.83 -0.96
CA HIS A 173 14.42 9.53 -1.17
C HIS A 173 13.97 8.50 -0.14
N THR A 174 13.69 8.93 1.08
CA THR A 174 13.24 8.04 2.18
C THR A 174 11.87 7.43 1.90
N ASP A 175 10.93 8.25 1.42
CA ASP A 175 9.56 7.84 1.19
C ASP A 175 9.29 7.43 -0.26
N CYS A 176 10.27 7.60 -1.16
CA CYS A 176 10.11 7.45 -2.61
C CYS A 176 8.85 8.17 -3.11
N GLY A 177 8.79 9.48 -2.87
CA GLY A 177 7.62 10.29 -3.12
C GLY A 177 7.90 11.78 -3.11
N ILE A 178 6.83 12.58 -3.17
CA ILE A 178 6.91 14.04 -3.09
C ILE A 178 7.14 14.43 -1.63
N ALA A 179 8.27 15.11 -1.36
CA ALA A 179 8.56 15.70 -0.05
C ALA A 179 7.67 16.91 0.23
N THR A 180 7.59 17.28 1.50
CA THR A 180 6.99 18.57 1.89
C THR A 180 7.76 19.69 1.20
N PRO A 181 7.07 20.59 0.47
CA PRO A 181 7.74 21.72 -0.15
C PRO A 181 8.37 22.60 0.92
N ASP A 182 9.50 23.23 0.58
CA ASP A 182 10.02 24.29 1.44
C ASP A 182 8.97 25.40 1.51
N SER A 183 8.47 25.66 2.69
CA SER A 183 7.78 26.91 2.97
C SER A 183 8.86 27.99 2.77
N GLY A 184 8.79 28.71 1.65
CA GLY A 184 9.61 29.88 1.50
C GLY A 184 9.45 30.74 2.76
N SER A 185 10.55 31.07 3.42
CA SER A 185 10.51 32.04 4.50
C SER A 185 9.88 33.31 3.92
N LEU A 186 8.71 33.67 4.41
CA LEU A 186 8.24 35.02 4.30
C LEU A 186 9.21 35.85 5.14
N GLU A 187 10.33 36.26 4.54
CA GLU A 187 11.12 37.35 5.09
C GLU A 187 10.25 38.62 4.98
N CYS A 188 9.66 38.98 6.10
CA CYS A 188 9.08 40.31 6.32
C CYS A 188 10.17 41.31 6.65
#